data_14bca038994cb582925078e46c6b6baf
#
_entry.id   14bca038994cb582925078e46c6b6baf
#
_cell.length_a   1.000
_cell.length_b   1.000
_cell.length_c   1.000
_cell.angle_alpha   90.00
_cell.angle_beta   90.00
_cell.angle_gamma   90.00
#
_symmetry.space_group_name_H-M   'P 1'
#
loop_
_entity.id
_entity.type
_entity.pdbx_description
1 polymer ?
#
loop_
_entity_poly.entity_id
_entity_poly.type
_entity_poly.pdbx_seq_one_letter_code
_entity_poly.pdbx_strand_id
1 'polypeptide(L)'
;FGPVQTSATTSLDRNPYYGVAYDARLVMVGSTLEDTDILNGIQYIFSYADSIGCPAVVNISLNTSYGPHDGTSTFDRICDSLQGEGRLLVGAAGNEAESNIHVKKTLTADDPSMKTLVDLGQNQNTTVDIWGDANKTLSLKVIVYDTRNQTEVYTSTEFSTATSTSKRISSPTGTYGEVYIATATDPNNQKGNITIDMNVIPVSSYYHVGFEVSATEECTVNAWTNTPYTAFSNFGISGFTNGDNDSSMGEIGGTGSRIISVGAYTSSNYIEHRNSSMYNQSYQTVDQLATFSSHGPTADGRMKPDIAAPGTMIVSSYNSSTCSTSRSDYYATVVGQYNVNGTNYYYGSMEGTSMAAPVVTGVLATWLQARPTLTPEQVREVFAKSAKTDSYTGSIAGTGNNQWGYGKIDAYNGLVYCLNELSGIEETGAPTRSMAYPNPAAESCYFVLRSDDQQVTVALYSLNGAQVLNLYAGDVVAGEQRAVSLHGIAPGIYLMRI
;
A
#
# COMPACT_ATOMS: atom_id res chain seq x y z
N PHE A 1 3.31 9.06 -13.61
CA PHE A 1 2.58 9.77 -14.66
C PHE A 1 3.34 11.06 -14.96
N GLY A 2 3.98 11.13 -16.11
CA GLY A 2 4.77 12.28 -16.53
C GLY A 2 3.90 13.44 -17.02
N PRO A 3 4.48 14.62 -17.23
CA PRO A 3 3.80 15.73 -17.84
C PRO A 3 3.33 15.33 -19.24
N VAL A 4 2.11 15.74 -19.60
CA VAL A 4 1.69 15.67 -21.00
C VAL A 4 2.61 16.58 -21.79
N GLN A 5 3.58 16.01 -22.52
CA GLN A 5 4.38 16.77 -23.46
C GLN A 5 3.46 17.16 -24.60
N THR A 6 3.00 18.39 -24.61
CA THR A 6 2.30 18.99 -25.74
C THR A 6 3.24 19.93 -26.47
N SER A 7 3.45 19.68 -27.73
CA SER A 7 4.13 20.62 -28.64
C SER A 7 3.29 21.85 -29.00
N ALA A 8 2.13 22.04 -28.36
CA ALA A 8 1.21 23.13 -28.64
C ALA A 8 1.43 24.27 -27.63
N THR A 9 1.77 25.42 -28.15
CA THR A 9 1.91 26.73 -27.52
C THR A 9 0.59 27.29 -26.96
N THR A 10 -0.14 26.51 -26.20
CA THR A 10 -1.35 27.00 -25.51
C THR A 10 -1.17 26.77 -24.02
N SER A 11 -1.56 27.70 -23.21
CA SER A 11 -1.67 27.85 -21.74
C SER A 11 -1.49 26.61 -20.83
N LEU A 12 -0.92 25.52 -21.33
CA LEU A 12 -0.57 24.28 -20.66
C LEU A 12 0.77 24.36 -19.90
N ASP A 13 1.42 25.51 -19.93
CA ASP A 13 2.68 25.76 -19.20
C ASP A 13 2.57 25.60 -17.67
N ARG A 14 1.38 25.23 -17.18
CA ARG A 14 1.10 25.00 -15.77
C ARG A 14 0.13 23.81 -15.58
N ASN A 15 0.48 22.63 -16.08
CA ASN A 15 -0.23 21.44 -15.60
C ASN A 15 0.14 21.23 -14.11
N PRO A 16 -0.80 21.43 -13.16
CA PRO A 16 -0.51 21.27 -11.73
C PRO A 16 -0.35 19.80 -11.31
N TYR A 17 -0.65 18.86 -12.22
CA TYR A 17 -0.73 17.43 -11.93
C TYR A 17 0.52 16.70 -12.42
N TYR A 18 1.65 16.94 -11.74
CA TYR A 18 2.88 16.21 -12.00
C TYR A 18 2.89 14.88 -11.26
N GLY A 19 3.42 13.84 -11.89
CA GLY A 19 3.85 12.64 -11.18
C GLY A 19 5.08 12.92 -10.31
N VAL A 20 5.29 12.13 -9.26
CA VAL A 20 6.43 12.30 -8.34
C VAL A 20 7.76 12.13 -9.07
N ALA A 21 7.88 11.09 -9.91
CA ALA A 21 9.06 10.83 -10.75
C ALA A 21 8.73 11.09 -12.23
N TYR A 22 8.55 12.34 -12.59
CA TYR A 22 8.02 12.76 -13.91
C TYR A 22 8.93 12.41 -15.09
N ASP A 23 10.24 12.23 -14.87
CA ASP A 23 11.20 11.83 -15.90
C ASP A 23 11.49 10.32 -15.92
N ALA A 24 10.83 9.53 -15.06
CA ALA A 24 11.01 8.10 -15.04
C ALA A 24 10.49 7.45 -16.34
N ARG A 25 11.20 6.43 -16.83
CA ARG A 25 10.71 5.60 -17.92
C ARG A 25 9.59 4.70 -17.40
N LEU A 26 8.44 4.74 -18.05
CA LEU A 26 7.29 3.95 -17.69
C LEU A 26 7.23 2.65 -18.49
N VAL A 27 7.03 1.53 -17.81
CA VAL A 27 6.72 0.23 -18.40
C VAL A 27 5.34 -0.18 -17.87
N MET A 28 4.40 -0.37 -18.77
CA MET A 28 3.03 -0.78 -18.44
C MET A 28 2.83 -2.24 -18.84
N VAL A 29 2.31 -3.04 -17.92
CA VAL A 29 1.94 -4.43 -18.17
C VAL A 29 0.43 -4.56 -18.03
N GLY A 30 -0.23 -5.00 -19.10
CA GLY A 30 -1.63 -5.40 -19.07
C GLY A 30 -1.72 -6.91 -18.88
N SER A 31 -2.59 -7.38 -17.99
CA SER A 31 -2.78 -8.79 -17.71
C SER A 31 -4.23 -9.10 -17.35
N THR A 32 -4.55 -10.37 -17.20
CA THR A 32 -5.84 -10.84 -16.68
C THR A 32 -5.97 -10.67 -15.16
N LEU A 33 -4.91 -10.23 -14.49
CA LEU A 33 -4.76 -10.08 -13.02
C LEU A 33 -4.77 -11.42 -12.26
N GLU A 34 -4.52 -12.53 -12.96
CA GLU A 34 -4.20 -13.78 -12.29
C GLU A 34 -2.78 -13.71 -11.69
N ASP A 35 -2.54 -14.39 -10.58
CA ASP A 35 -1.26 -14.37 -9.86
C ASP A 35 -0.06 -14.62 -10.77
N THR A 36 -0.16 -15.62 -11.64
CA THR A 36 0.91 -15.97 -12.59
C THR A 36 1.19 -14.85 -13.60
N ASP A 37 0.18 -14.13 -14.04
CA ASP A 37 0.32 -13.03 -14.98
C ASP A 37 0.95 -11.82 -14.30
N ILE A 38 0.59 -11.54 -13.05
CA ILE A 38 1.19 -10.49 -12.24
C ILE A 38 2.68 -10.78 -12.03
N LEU A 39 3.03 -12.00 -11.60
CA LEU A 39 4.40 -12.43 -11.38
C LEU A 39 5.25 -12.37 -12.66
N ASN A 40 4.72 -12.82 -13.79
CA ASN A 40 5.36 -12.72 -15.09
C ASN A 40 5.57 -11.25 -15.49
N GLY A 41 4.61 -10.38 -15.19
CA GLY A 41 4.71 -8.94 -15.42
C GLY A 41 5.84 -8.30 -14.61
N ILE A 42 5.95 -8.63 -13.31
CA ILE A 42 7.03 -8.17 -12.44
C ILE A 42 8.39 -8.62 -12.99
N GLN A 43 8.52 -9.90 -13.31
CA GLN A 43 9.75 -10.47 -13.88
C GLN A 43 10.12 -9.81 -15.20
N TYR A 44 9.14 -9.53 -16.06
CA TYR A 44 9.37 -8.83 -17.33
C TYR A 44 9.92 -7.42 -17.09
N ILE A 45 9.34 -6.66 -16.17
CA ILE A 45 9.80 -5.28 -15.86
C ILE A 45 11.24 -5.31 -15.35
N PHE A 46 11.58 -6.19 -14.42
CA PHE A 46 12.95 -6.29 -13.90
C PHE A 46 13.93 -6.75 -14.97
N SER A 47 13.57 -7.75 -15.79
CA SER A 47 14.41 -8.21 -16.89
C SER A 47 14.65 -7.12 -17.96
N TYR A 48 13.63 -6.31 -18.25
CA TYR A 48 13.78 -5.17 -19.14
C TYR A 48 14.71 -4.11 -18.54
N ALA A 49 14.53 -3.77 -17.27
CA ALA A 49 15.37 -2.81 -16.55
C ALA A 49 16.84 -3.26 -16.53
N ASP A 50 17.10 -4.53 -16.23
CA ASP A 50 18.44 -5.13 -16.29
C ASP A 50 19.06 -5.02 -17.71
N SER A 51 18.26 -5.26 -18.75
CA SER A 51 18.74 -5.20 -20.14
C SER A 51 19.22 -3.81 -20.58
N ILE A 52 18.75 -2.77 -19.90
CA ILE A 52 19.13 -1.38 -20.15
C ILE A 52 20.01 -0.79 -19.04
N GLY A 53 20.43 -1.61 -18.06
CA GLY A 53 21.31 -1.21 -16.96
C GLY A 53 20.70 -0.18 -16.01
N CYS A 54 19.38 -0.22 -15.79
CA CYS A 54 18.65 0.69 -14.90
C CYS A 54 18.06 -0.04 -13.72
N PRO A 55 17.97 0.59 -12.52
CA PRO A 55 17.15 0.07 -11.45
C PRO A 55 15.67 0.22 -11.80
N ALA A 56 14.82 -0.55 -11.13
CA ALA A 56 13.37 -0.48 -11.32
C ALA A 56 12.61 -0.59 -10.02
N VAL A 57 11.50 0.12 -9.96
CA VAL A 57 10.48 -0.04 -8.92
C VAL A 57 9.14 -0.35 -9.59
N VAL A 58 8.48 -1.41 -9.15
CA VAL A 58 7.18 -1.86 -9.67
C VAL A 58 6.09 -1.45 -8.68
N ASN A 59 5.02 -0.85 -9.18
CA ASN A 59 3.83 -0.53 -8.41
C ASN A 59 2.77 -1.60 -8.61
N ILE A 60 2.23 -2.12 -7.51
CA ILE A 60 1.14 -3.10 -7.48
C ILE A 60 0.02 -2.52 -6.63
N SER A 61 -0.92 -1.82 -7.28
CA SER A 61 -2.13 -1.29 -6.61
C SER A 61 -3.26 -2.33 -6.68
N LEU A 62 -2.97 -3.54 -6.23
CA LEU A 62 -3.86 -4.69 -6.18
C LEU A 62 -3.92 -5.25 -4.77
N ASN A 63 -5.03 -5.92 -4.45
CA ASN A 63 -5.26 -6.54 -3.17
C ASN A 63 -6.18 -7.75 -3.32
N THR A 64 -6.01 -8.74 -2.47
CA THR A 64 -6.93 -9.86 -2.26
C THR A 64 -6.90 -10.29 -0.80
N SER A 65 -7.99 -10.85 -0.30
CA SER A 65 -8.04 -11.48 1.02
C SER A 65 -7.83 -13.00 0.96
N TYR A 66 -7.41 -13.54 -0.17
CA TYR A 66 -6.99 -14.94 -0.29
C TYR A 66 -5.54 -15.12 0.10
N GLY A 67 -5.28 -16.02 1.02
CA GLY A 67 -3.96 -16.40 1.44
C GLY A 67 -3.75 -16.35 2.96
N PRO A 68 -2.58 -16.78 3.44
CA PRO A 68 -2.28 -16.91 4.86
C PRO A 68 -1.97 -15.57 5.55
N HIS A 69 -1.85 -14.48 4.84
CA HIS A 69 -1.53 -13.12 5.31
C HIS A 69 -0.28 -13.01 6.19
N ASP A 70 0.72 -13.85 5.91
CA ASP A 70 1.96 -13.96 6.69
C ASP A 70 3.25 -13.99 5.83
N GLY A 71 3.12 -13.71 4.54
CA GLY A 71 4.25 -13.73 3.60
C GLY A 71 4.69 -15.13 3.17
N THR A 72 3.98 -16.18 3.56
CA THR A 72 4.32 -17.57 3.18
C THR A 72 3.59 -18.08 1.95
N SER A 73 2.69 -17.28 1.37
CA SER A 73 2.03 -17.61 0.11
C SER A 73 3.05 -17.81 -1.01
N THR A 74 2.71 -18.63 -2.00
CA THR A 74 3.58 -18.82 -3.17
C THR A 74 3.83 -17.48 -3.88
N PHE A 75 2.83 -16.63 -3.97
CA PHE A 75 2.93 -15.31 -4.56
C PHE A 75 3.96 -14.43 -3.83
N ASP A 76 3.82 -14.30 -2.50
CA ASP A 76 4.73 -13.48 -1.68
C ASP A 76 6.17 -13.98 -1.75
N ARG A 77 6.39 -15.29 -1.67
CA ARG A 77 7.73 -15.88 -1.76
C ARG A 77 8.40 -15.63 -3.11
N ILE A 78 7.65 -15.69 -4.21
CA ILE A 78 8.18 -15.37 -5.53
C ILE A 78 8.50 -13.87 -5.60
N CYS A 79 7.59 -13.00 -5.17
CA CYS A 79 7.82 -11.56 -5.09
C CYS A 79 9.07 -11.22 -4.26
N ASP A 80 9.27 -11.87 -3.13
CA ASP A 80 10.44 -11.68 -2.28
C ASP A 80 11.74 -12.11 -3.01
N SER A 81 11.68 -13.20 -3.78
CA SER A 81 12.83 -13.70 -4.55
C SER A 81 13.22 -12.81 -5.75
N LEU A 82 12.25 -12.12 -6.33
CA LEU A 82 12.46 -11.21 -7.47
C LEU A 82 13.10 -9.86 -7.04
N GLN A 83 12.98 -9.50 -5.77
CA GLN A 83 13.50 -8.25 -5.23
C GLN A 83 14.97 -8.36 -4.81
N GLY A 84 15.68 -7.25 -4.88
CA GLY A 84 17.10 -7.18 -4.51
C GLY A 84 17.66 -5.80 -4.77
N GLU A 85 18.96 -5.72 -5.00
CA GLU A 85 19.63 -4.48 -5.35
C GLU A 85 18.99 -3.85 -6.61
N GLY A 86 18.49 -2.62 -6.47
CA GLY A 86 17.85 -1.88 -7.56
C GLY A 86 16.53 -2.45 -8.05
N ARG A 87 15.95 -3.44 -7.39
CA ARG A 87 14.68 -4.08 -7.75
C ARG A 87 13.72 -4.04 -6.57
N LEU A 88 12.75 -3.15 -6.62
CA LEU A 88 11.81 -2.89 -5.55
C LEU A 88 10.38 -3.14 -6.00
N LEU A 89 9.55 -3.69 -5.10
CA LEU A 89 8.10 -3.78 -5.26
C LEU A 89 7.42 -2.90 -4.22
N VAL A 90 6.42 -2.15 -4.65
CA VAL A 90 5.56 -1.32 -3.80
C VAL A 90 4.12 -1.76 -3.99
N GLY A 91 3.43 -2.03 -2.91
CA GLY A 91 2.05 -2.50 -2.93
C GLY A 91 1.11 -1.69 -2.06
N ALA A 92 -0.17 -1.74 -2.39
CA ALA A 92 -1.23 -1.13 -1.61
C ALA A 92 -1.57 -1.99 -0.38
N ALA A 93 -1.80 -1.36 0.78
CA ALA A 93 -2.16 -2.07 2.01
C ALA A 93 -3.56 -2.70 1.98
N GLY A 94 -4.50 -2.12 1.25
CA GLY A 94 -5.91 -2.47 1.24
C GLY A 94 -6.79 -1.33 1.76
N ASN A 95 -8.11 -1.46 1.62
CA ASN A 95 -9.08 -0.41 1.97
C ASN A 95 -10.17 -0.93 2.91
N GLU A 96 -9.86 -1.89 3.76
CA GLU A 96 -10.82 -2.67 4.54
C GLU A 96 -10.73 -2.41 6.07
N ALA A 97 -10.08 -1.32 6.51
CA ALA A 97 -9.83 -1.05 7.94
C ALA A 97 -11.08 -0.93 8.82
N GLU A 98 -12.25 -0.66 8.23
CA GLU A 98 -13.52 -0.52 8.97
C GLU A 98 -14.52 -1.65 8.68
N SER A 99 -14.07 -2.73 8.00
CA SER A 99 -14.98 -3.69 7.38
C SER A 99 -15.16 -4.98 8.16
N ASN A 100 -14.48 -5.20 9.30
CA ASN A 100 -14.51 -6.46 10.07
C ASN A 100 -14.35 -7.71 9.20
N ILE A 101 -13.47 -7.63 8.19
CA ILE A 101 -13.22 -8.73 7.24
C ILE A 101 -12.43 -9.88 7.84
N HIS A 102 -11.85 -9.69 9.00
CA HIS A 102 -10.99 -10.64 9.68
C HIS A 102 -11.63 -11.16 10.97
N VAL A 103 -11.33 -12.40 11.32
CA VAL A 103 -11.63 -12.99 12.62
C VAL A 103 -10.50 -13.91 13.03
N LYS A 104 -10.09 -13.83 14.29
CA LYS A 104 -8.98 -14.61 14.85
C LYS A 104 -9.35 -15.24 16.18
N LYS A 105 -8.88 -16.47 16.40
CA LYS A 105 -8.93 -17.11 17.71
C LYS A 105 -7.79 -18.12 17.85
N THR A 106 -7.15 -18.11 19.02
CA THR A 106 -6.27 -19.21 19.40
C THR A 106 -7.10 -20.28 20.09
N LEU A 107 -7.20 -21.43 19.48
CA LEU A 107 -7.89 -22.62 19.97
C LEU A 107 -6.97 -23.35 20.96
N THR A 108 -7.53 -23.77 22.08
CA THR A 108 -6.80 -24.48 23.14
C THR A 108 -7.59 -25.74 23.55
N ALA A 109 -7.02 -26.57 24.42
CA ALA A 109 -7.72 -27.75 24.93
C ALA A 109 -9.01 -27.41 25.69
N ASP A 110 -9.05 -26.25 26.37
CA ASP A 110 -10.21 -25.78 27.12
C ASP A 110 -11.22 -25.02 26.24
N ASP A 111 -10.77 -24.50 25.09
CA ASP A 111 -11.61 -23.74 24.15
C ASP A 111 -11.25 -24.15 22.70
N PRO A 112 -11.67 -25.36 22.25
CA PRO A 112 -11.12 -25.99 21.06
C PRO A 112 -11.79 -25.56 19.75
N SER A 113 -12.74 -24.63 19.77
CA SER A 113 -13.45 -24.19 18.57
C SER A 113 -13.72 -22.69 18.52
N MET A 114 -13.91 -22.19 17.31
CA MET A 114 -14.37 -20.84 17.01
C MET A 114 -15.63 -20.93 16.17
N LYS A 115 -16.69 -20.23 16.60
CA LYS A 115 -17.91 -20.02 15.80
C LYS A 115 -18.01 -18.55 15.39
N THR A 116 -18.37 -18.32 14.13
CA THR A 116 -18.67 -16.98 13.64
C THR A 116 -19.74 -17.03 12.56
N LEU A 117 -20.43 -15.92 12.34
CA LEU A 117 -21.40 -15.77 11.26
C LEU A 117 -20.87 -14.78 10.23
N VAL A 118 -21.30 -14.93 9.00
CA VAL A 118 -20.95 -14.03 7.91
C VAL A 118 -22.10 -13.08 7.65
N ASP A 119 -21.82 -11.79 7.76
CA ASP A 119 -22.70 -10.72 7.31
C ASP A 119 -22.40 -10.45 5.84
N LEU A 120 -23.33 -10.79 4.97
CA LEU A 120 -23.22 -10.56 3.53
C LEU A 120 -23.57 -9.13 3.13
N GLY A 121 -24.09 -8.30 4.04
CA GLY A 121 -24.59 -6.99 3.70
C GLY A 121 -25.67 -7.05 2.62
N GLN A 122 -25.41 -6.45 1.47
CA GLN A 122 -26.29 -6.49 0.29
C GLN A 122 -25.85 -7.54 -0.75
N ASN A 123 -24.75 -8.26 -0.50
CA ASN A 123 -24.25 -9.27 -1.42
C ASN A 123 -25.03 -10.58 -1.27
N GLN A 124 -24.98 -11.40 -2.30
CA GLN A 124 -25.52 -12.76 -2.29
C GLN A 124 -24.42 -13.82 -2.24
N ASN A 125 -23.18 -13.41 -2.42
CA ASN A 125 -22.03 -14.30 -2.42
C ASN A 125 -20.85 -13.68 -1.68
N THR A 126 -20.03 -14.52 -1.13
CA THR A 126 -18.68 -14.19 -0.64
C THR A 126 -17.85 -15.45 -0.57
N THR A 127 -16.55 -15.29 -0.52
CA THR A 127 -15.63 -16.36 -0.17
C THR A 127 -15.01 -16.05 1.20
N VAL A 128 -14.91 -17.09 2.01
CA VAL A 128 -14.17 -17.07 3.28
C VAL A 128 -12.93 -17.94 3.11
N ASP A 129 -11.77 -17.41 3.46
CA ASP A 129 -10.50 -18.13 3.45
C ASP A 129 -9.98 -18.29 4.88
N ILE A 130 -9.78 -19.52 5.34
CA ILE A 130 -9.47 -19.89 6.72
C ILE A 130 -8.10 -20.57 6.75
N TRP A 131 -7.23 -20.10 7.63
CA TRP A 131 -5.87 -20.62 7.80
C TRP A 131 -5.56 -20.93 9.25
N GLY A 132 -4.91 -22.07 9.48
CA GLY A 132 -4.37 -22.47 10.78
C GLY A 132 -2.86 -22.31 10.87
N ASP A 133 -2.30 -22.74 11.98
CA ASP A 133 -0.85 -22.83 12.15
C ASP A 133 -0.25 -23.99 11.36
N ALA A 134 1.05 -23.90 11.05
CA ALA A 134 1.77 -24.95 10.33
C ALA A 134 1.73 -26.30 11.09
N ASN A 135 1.54 -27.38 10.34
CA ASN A 135 1.44 -28.75 10.85
C ASN A 135 0.26 -28.99 11.80
N LYS A 136 -0.77 -28.15 11.75
CA LYS A 136 -2.01 -28.33 12.51
C LYS A 136 -3.17 -28.70 11.59
N THR A 137 -4.01 -29.63 12.08
CA THR A 137 -5.20 -30.06 11.36
C THR A 137 -6.41 -29.26 11.84
N LEU A 138 -7.11 -28.66 10.90
CA LEU A 138 -8.39 -27.99 11.14
C LEU A 138 -9.56 -28.91 10.77
N SER A 139 -10.63 -28.79 11.52
CA SER A 139 -11.95 -29.34 11.20
C SER A 139 -12.97 -28.22 11.10
N LEU A 140 -13.90 -28.31 10.15
CA LEU A 140 -14.93 -27.29 9.89
C LEU A 140 -16.31 -27.91 9.80
N LYS A 141 -17.29 -27.22 10.36
CA LYS A 141 -18.73 -27.40 10.08
C LYS A 141 -19.32 -26.10 9.62
N VAL A 142 -20.07 -26.13 8.52
CA VAL A 142 -20.90 -25.00 8.11
C VAL A 142 -22.17 -25.01 8.92
N ILE A 143 -22.55 -23.86 9.44
CA ILE A 143 -23.76 -23.67 10.24
C ILE A 143 -24.68 -22.66 9.58
N VAL A 144 -25.97 -22.82 9.77
CA VAL A 144 -26.96 -21.78 9.51
C VAL A 144 -27.67 -21.49 10.82
N TYR A 145 -27.70 -20.20 11.15
CA TYR A 145 -28.20 -19.75 12.44
C TYR A 145 -29.36 -18.76 12.26
N ASP A 146 -30.46 -19.00 13.00
CA ASP A 146 -31.57 -18.07 13.15
C ASP A 146 -31.27 -17.12 14.30
N THR A 147 -30.87 -15.88 13.99
CA THR A 147 -30.49 -14.88 14.98
C THR A 147 -31.70 -14.37 15.78
N ARG A 148 -32.92 -14.47 15.22
CA ARG A 148 -34.14 -14.06 15.91
C ARG A 148 -34.54 -15.05 17.01
N ASN A 149 -34.48 -16.35 16.69
CA ASN A 149 -34.85 -17.42 17.62
C ASN A 149 -33.65 -17.94 18.41
N GLN A 150 -32.45 -17.49 18.10
CA GLN A 150 -31.16 -17.91 18.68
C GLN A 150 -30.95 -19.42 18.61
N THR A 151 -31.17 -20.01 17.45
CA THR A 151 -31.06 -21.45 17.23
C THR A 151 -30.27 -21.79 15.97
N GLU A 152 -29.45 -22.84 16.05
CA GLU A 152 -28.88 -23.47 14.86
C GLU A 152 -29.97 -24.23 14.10
N VAL A 153 -30.23 -23.84 12.85
CA VAL A 153 -31.26 -24.49 12.01
C VAL A 153 -30.67 -25.52 11.06
N TYR A 154 -29.34 -25.45 10.85
CA TYR A 154 -28.61 -26.43 10.08
C TYR A 154 -27.16 -26.50 10.52
N THR A 155 -26.61 -27.70 10.54
CA THR A 155 -25.18 -27.97 10.73
C THR A 155 -24.75 -29.09 9.77
N SER A 156 -23.69 -28.84 9.01
CA SER A 156 -23.16 -29.79 8.06
C SER A 156 -22.44 -30.96 8.74
N THR A 157 -22.09 -32.00 7.96
CA THR A 157 -21.04 -32.94 8.34
C THR A 157 -19.71 -32.20 8.47
N GLU A 158 -18.78 -32.81 9.19
CA GLU A 158 -17.43 -32.23 9.37
C GLU A 158 -16.58 -32.42 8.11
N PHE A 159 -15.76 -31.40 7.83
CA PHE A 159 -14.70 -31.37 6.82
C PHE A 159 -13.37 -31.21 7.51
N SER A 160 -12.29 -31.79 7.00
CA SER A 160 -10.98 -31.72 7.66
C SER A 160 -9.87 -31.48 6.66
N THR A 161 -8.87 -30.68 7.06
CA THR A 161 -7.65 -30.45 6.28
C THR A 161 -6.71 -31.65 6.26
N ALA A 162 -6.97 -32.71 7.08
CA ALA A 162 -6.26 -33.96 6.98
C ALA A 162 -6.48 -34.67 5.63
N THR A 163 -7.55 -34.32 4.91
CA THR A 163 -7.84 -34.81 3.58
C THR A 163 -8.13 -33.63 2.64
N SER A 164 -7.48 -33.63 1.48
CA SER A 164 -7.84 -32.69 0.43
C SER A 164 -9.20 -33.07 -0.15
N THR A 165 -10.19 -32.24 0.05
CA THR A 165 -11.58 -32.48 -0.39
C THR A 165 -12.15 -31.21 -1.00
N SER A 166 -13.08 -31.41 -1.92
CA SER A 166 -13.87 -30.33 -2.51
C SER A 166 -15.32 -30.82 -2.58
N LYS A 167 -16.24 -30.13 -1.91
CA LYS A 167 -17.62 -30.54 -1.81
C LYS A 167 -18.60 -29.37 -1.82
N ARG A 168 -19.67 -29.54 -2.59
CA ARG A 168 -20.82 -28.65 -2.60
C ARG A 168 -21.84 -29.11 -1.58
N ILE A 169 -22.34 -28.19 -0.77
CA ILE A 169 -23.46 -28.40 0.13
C ILE A 169 -24.62 -27.54 -0.36
N SER A 170 -25.75 -28.18 -0.62
CA SER A 170 -27.03 -27.50 -0.84
C SER A 170 -27.89 -27.66 0.39
N SER A 171 -28.61 -26.63 0.78
CA SER A 171 -29.57 -26.76 1.87
C SER A 171 -30.61 -27.84 1.51
N PRO A 172 -30.93 -28.77 2.44
CA PRO A 172 -31.96 -29.76 2.21
C PRO A 172 -33.34 -29.21 1.87
N THR A 173 -33.58 -27.94 2.21
CA THR A 173 -34.85 -27.24 2.01
C THR A 173 -34.84 -26.20 0.92
N GLY A 174 -33.68 -26.01 0.22
CA GLY A 174 -33.50 -24.94 -0.77
C GLY A 174 -33.50 -23.52 -0.17
N THR A 175 -33.42 -23.42 1.15
CA THR A 175 -33.63 -22.17 1.89
C THR A 175 -32.38 -21.33 2.08
N TYR A 176 -31.17 -21.85 1.81
CA TYR A 176 -29.92 -21.16 2.18
C TYR A 176 -28.94 -20.98 1.00
N GLY A 177 -29.30 -21.43 -0.21
CA GLY A 177 -28.41 -21.38 -1.36
C GLY A 177 -27.41 -22.52 -1.36
N GLU A 178 -26.23 -22.26 -1.86
CA GLU A 178 -25.17 -23.25 -2.06
C GLU A 178 -23.89 -22.78 -1.39
N VAL A 179 -23.21 -23.71 -0.74
CA VAL A 179 -21.90 -23.49 -0.14
C VAL A 179 -20.94 -24.53 -0.73
N TYR A 180 -19.84 -24.06 -1.26
CA TYR A 180 -18.78 -24.92 -1.77
C TYR A 180 -17.59 -24.84 -0.81
N ILE A 181 -17.11 -25.99 -0.33
CA ILE A 181 -16.03 -26.09 0.64
C ILE A 181 -14.87 -26.80 0.00
N ALA A 182 -13.68 -26.22 0.08
CA ALA A 182 -12.43 -26.88 -0.25
C ALA A 182 -11.53 -26.92 0.99
N THR A 183 -10.90 -28.06 1.23
CA THR A 183 -9.95 -28.27 2.33
C THR A 183 -8.64 -28.81 1.78
N ALA A 184 -7.53 -28.30 2.28
CA ALA A 184 -6.19 -28.77 1.93
C ALA A 184 -5.20 -28.45 3.05
N THR A 185 -4.03 -29.08 2.99
CA THR A 185 -2.82 -28.58 3.65
C THR A 185 -1.93 -28.00 2.56
N ASP A 186 -1.55 -26.72 2.70
CA ASP A 186 -0.67 -26.08 1.73
C ASP A 186 0.73 -26.71 1.78
N PRO A 187 1.24 -27.21 0.65
CA PRO A 187 2.51 -27.93 0.62
C PRO A 187 3.73 -27.05 0.87
N ASN A 188 3.61 -25.72 0.72
CA ASN A 188 4.73 -24.79 0.84
C ASN A 188 4.95 -24.32 2.27
N ASN A 189 3.87 -24.10 3.04
CA ASN A 189 3.92 -23.61 4.42
C ASN A 189 3.39 -24.62 5.45
N GLN A 190 2.86 -25.77 5.01
CA GLN A 190 2.30 -26.83 5.86
C GLN A 190 1.12 -26.36 6.73
N LYS A 191 0.44 -25.31 6.34
CA LYS A 191 -0.75 -24.80 7.02
C LYS A 191 -2.02 -25.45 6.51
N GLY A 192 -2.94 -25.76 7.42
CA GLY A 192 -4.28 -26.16 7.05
C GLY A 192 -5.04 -24.97 6.47
N ASN A 193 -5.61 -25.14 5.27
CA ASN A 193 -6.43 -24.14 4.61
C ASN A 193 -7.82 -24.68 4.32
N ILE A 194 -8.84 -23.87 4.56
CA ILE A 194 -10.23 -24.16 4.23
C ILE A 194 -10.82 -22.94 3.54
N THR A 195 -11.28 -23.14 2.31
CA THR A 195 -11.99 -22.11 1.56
C THR A 195 -13.48 -22.43 1.55
N ILE A 196 -14.33 -21.44 1.78
CA ILE A 196 -15.78 -21.55 1.76
C ILE A 196 -16.35 -20.55 0.76
N ASP A 197 -16.74 -21.01 -0.42
CA ASP A 197 -17.49 -20.16 -1.35
C ASP A 197 -18.98 -20.23 -1.04
N MET A 198 -19.56 -19.10 -0.71
CA MET A 198 -20.96 -18.96 -0.36
C MET A 198 -21.72 -18.29 -1.49
N ASN A 199 -22.77 -18.95 -1.97
CA ASN A 199 -23.80 -18.34 -2.81
C ASN A 199 -25.13 -18.51 -2.08
N VAL A 200 -25.47 -17.51 -1.27
CA VAL A 200 -26.55 -17.58 -0.29
C VAL A 200 -27.66 -16.63 -0.67
N ILE A 201 -28.85 -17.16 -0.84
CA ILE A 201 -30.07 -16.35 -0.94
C ILE A 201 -30.79 -16.49 0.40
N PRO A 202 -30.65 -15.50 1.31
CA PRO A 202 -31.28 -15.60 2.61
C PRO A 202 -32.80 -15.63 2.45
N VAL A 203 -33.43 -16.63 3.03
CA VAL A 203 -34.90 -16.78 3.07
C VAL A 203 -35.52 -15.75 4.01
N SER A 204 -34.75 -15.24 4.93
CA SER A 204 -35.10 -14.24 5.90
C SER A 204 -33.85 -13.47 6.33
N SER A 205 -34.00 -12.19 6.65
CA SER A 205 -32.93 -11.35 7.20
C SER A 205 -32.39 -11.82 8.56
N TYR A 206 -32.99 -12.85 9.13
CA TYR A 206 -32.57 -13.43 10.41
C TYR A 206 -31.71 -14.71 10.25
N TYR A 207 -31.63 -15.25 9.03
CA TYR A 207 -30.82 -16.44 8.77
C TYR A 207 -29.44 -16.03 8.24
N HIS A 208 -28.41 -16.42 8.97
CA HIS A 208 -27.03 -16.15 8.60
C HIS A 208 -26.29 -17.48 8.45
N VAL A 209 -25.47 -17.56 7.42
CA VAL A 209 -24.53 -18.66 7.23
C VAL A 209 -23.24 -18.31 7.96
N GLY A 210 -22.63 -19.27 8.59
CA GLY A 210 -21.36 -19.16 9.26
C GLY A 210 -20.68 -20.52 9.35
N PHE A 211 -19.72 -20.60 10.24
CA PHE A 211 -18.97 -21.84 10.45
C PHE A 211 -18.54 -22.01 11.90
N GLU A 212 -18.27 -23.27 12.24
CA GLU A 212 -17.49 -23.67 13.40
C GLU A 212 -16.21 -24.32 12.90
N VAL A 213 -15.07 -23.74 13.26
CA VAL A 213 -13.75 -24.32 13.02
C VAL A 213 -13.17 -24.80 14.34
N SER A 214 -12.53 -25.97 14.33
CA SER A 214 -11.92 -26.59 15.51
C SER A 214 -10.56 -27.20 15.18
N ALA A 215 -9.75 -27.39 16.21
CA ALA A 215 -8.48 -28.12 16.14
C ALA A 215 -8.33 -29.04 17.36
N THR A 216 -7.60 -30.13 17.20
CA THR A 216 -7.32 -31.08 18.28
C THR A 216 -6.14 -30.69 19.15
N GLU A 217 -5.34 -29.77 18.68
CA GLU A 217 -4.16 -29.22 19.36
C GLU A 217 -4.25 -27.69 19.36
N GLU A 218 -3.47 -27.06 20.22
CA GLU A 218 -3.37 -25.61 20.23
C GLU A 218 -3.00 -25.08 18.83
N CYS A 219 -3.83 -24.17 18.32
CA CYS A 219 -3.73 -23.65 16.97
C CYS A 219 -4.37 -22.27 16.88
N THR A 220 -3.66 -21.32 16.34
CA THR A 220 -4.25 -20.01 16.01
C THR A 220 -4.91 -20.11 14.63
N VAL A 221 -6.18 -19.79 14.59
CA VAL A 221 -6.97 -19.73 13.36
C VAL A 221 -7.25 -18.30 13.01
N ASN A 222 -6.99 -17.93 11.76
CA ASN A 222 -7.38 -16.68 11.15
C ASN A 222 -8.32 -16.96 9.99
N ALA A 223 -9.29 -16.09 9.74
CA ALA A 223 -10.15 -16.16 8.58
C ALA A 223 -10.44 -14.76 8.02
N TRP A 224 -10.58 -14.68 6.69
CA TRP A 224 -10.90 -13.43 5.98
C TRP A 224 -12.09 -13.65 5.04
N THR A 225 -12.91 -12.59 4.87
CA THR A 225 -13.87 -12.49 3.76
C THR A 225 -13.24 -11.76 2.59
N ASN A 226 -13.56 -12.16 1.35
CA ASN A 226 -12.94 -11.59 0.14
C ASN A 226 -13.94 -10.85 -0.79
N THR A 227 -15.08 -10.46 -0.28
CA THR A 227 -16.05 -9.68 -1.07
C THR A 227 -16.28 -8.34 -0.38
N PRO A 228 -16.21 -7.21 -1.11
CA PRO A 228 -16.48 -5.90 -0.52
C PRO A 228 -17.82 -5.86 0.24
N TYR A 229 -17.84 -5.18 1.39
CA TYR A 229 -19.01 -5.04 2.26
C TYR A 229 -19.51 -6.34 2.90
N THR A 230 -18.71 -7.39 2.92
CA THR A 230 -18.97 -8.57 3.75
C THR A 230 -18.10 -8.54 5.01
N ALA A 231 -18.59 -9.11 6.09
CA ALA A 231 -17.94 -9.04 7.40
C ALA A 231 -18.16 -10.31 8.21
N PHE A 232 -17.34 -10.53 9.22
CA PHE A 232 -17.68 -11.46 10.29
C PHE A 232 -18.45 -10.74 11.40
N SER A 233 -19.49 -11.39 11.93
CA SER A 233 -20.31 -10.83 12.98
C SER A 233 -20.83 -11.93 13.92
N ASN A 234 -20.88 -11.61 15.19
CA ASN A 234 -21.59 -12.44 16.17
C ASN A 234 -23.08 -12.07 16.28
N PHE A 235 -23.53 -11.00 15.62
CA PHE A 235 -24.90 -10.46 15.73
C PHE A 235 -25.41 -10.32 17.18
N GLY A 236 -24.50 -10.08 18.15
CA GLY A 236 -24.82 -9.99 19.58
C GLY A 236 -25.11 -11.34 20.26
N ILE A 237 -24.80 -12.46 19.61
CA ILE A 237 -25.09 -13.80 20.13
C ILE A 237 -23.89 -14.33 20.89
N SER A 238 -24.15 -14.79 22.13
CA SER A 238 -23.13 -15.39 22.98
C SER A 238 -22.57 -16.69 22.39
N GLY A 239 -21.26 -16.88 22.50
CA GLY A 239 -20.57 -18.07 21.96
C GLY A 239 -20.13 -17.94 20.51
N PHE A 240 -20.49 -16.84 19.83
CA PHE A 240 -19.96 -16.50 18.52
C PHE A 240 -18.87 -15.43 18.62
N THR A 241 -17.82 -15.58 17.84
CA THR A 241 -16.72 -14.60 17.73
C THR A 241 -17.13 -13.52 16.74
N ASN A 242 -16.91 -12.27 17.12
CA ASN A 242 -17.13 -11.13 16.22
C ASN A 242 -15.93 -10.96 15.30
N GLY A 243 -16.14 -10.36 14.13
CA GLY A 243 -15.04 -9.88 13.30
C GLY A 243 -14.28 -8.74 13.96
N ASP A 244 -13.07 -8.52 13.48
CA ASP A 244 -12.20 -7.42 13.89
C ASP A 244 -11.59 -6.71 12.66
N ASN A 245 -10.94 -5.58 12.92
CA ASN A 245 -10.25 -4.78 11.91
C ASN A 245 -8.73 -4.98 11.95
N ASP A 246 -8.24 -5.85 12.82
CA ASP A 246 -6.83 -6.22 12.83
C ASP A 246 -6.50 -7.09 11.61
N SER A 247 -5.25 -7.10 11.20
CA SER A 247 -4.81 -7.92 10.06
C SER A 247 -5.66 -7.72 8.78
N SER A 248 -6.18 -6.52 8.56
CA SER A 248 -6.97 -6.16 7.38
C SER A 248 -6.12 -5.92 6.12
N MET A 249 -4.79 -6.05 6.23
CA MET A 249 -3.86 -6.00 5.11
C MET A 249 -4.16 -7.11 4.12
N GLY A 250 -4.22 -6.79 2.83
CA GLY A 250 -4.39 -7.81 1.80
C GLY A 250 -3.10 -8.49 1.37
N GLU A 251 -3.22 -9.67 0.82
CA GLU A 251 -2.16 -10.34 0.04
C GLU A 251 -1.75 -9.50 -1.19
N ILE A 252 -0.97 -9.98 -2.09
CA ILE A 252 -0.51 -9.30 -3.34
C ILE A 252 0.19 -7.94 -3.12
N GLY A 253 -0.16 -7.12 -2.24
CA GLY A 253 0.47 -5.79 -2.04
C GLY A 253 0.88 -5.50 -0.61
N GLY A 254 0.40 -6.28 0.35
CA GLY A 254 0.47 -5.95 1.75
C GLY A 254 1.36 -6.83 2.61
N THR A 255 1.28 -8.13 2.45
CA THR A 255 1.77 -9.09 3.46
C THR A 255 3.14 -9.67 3.20
N GLY A 256 3.67 -9.61 1.97
CA GLY A 256 5.00 -10.10 1.62
C GLY A 256 6.11 -9.49 2.49
N SER A 257 7.17 -10.27 2.74
CA SER A 257 8.24 -9.86 3.66
C SER A 257 9.10 -8.73 3.09
N ARG A 258 9.33 -8.71 1.79
CA ARG A 258 10.19 -7.71 1.14
C ARG A 258 9.42 -6.63 0.40
N ILE A 259 8.17 -6.87 0.03
CA ILE A 259 7.32 -5.87 -0.60
C ILE A 259 7.13 -4.66 0.31
N ILE A 260 7.24 -3.47 -0.23
CA ILE A 260 7.01 -2.21 0.49
C ILE A 260 5.51 -1.93 0.46
N SER A 261 4.83 -2.19 1.56
CA SER A 261 3.39 -1.95 1.67
C SER A 261 3.08 -0.54 2.14
N VAL A 262 2.06 0.07 1.55
CA VAL A 262 1.75 1.48 1.71
C VAL A 262 0.33 1.68 2.23
N GLY A 263 0.22 2.30 3.41
CA GLY A 263 -1.02 2.85 3.95
C GLY A 263 -1.35 4.22 3.38
N ALA A 264 -2.59 4.64 3.53
CA ALA A 264 -3.09 5.91 3.04
C ALA A 264 -3.36 6.90 4.18
N TYR A 265 -2.88 8.15 4.05
CA TYR A 265 -3.35 9.23 4.91
C TYR A 265 -4.05 10.32 4.10
N THR A 266 -4.86 11.12 4.78
CA THR A 266 -5.63 12.20 4.18
C THR A 266 -4.74 13.42 3.96
N SER A 267 -4.31 13.65 2.74
CA SER A 267 -3.56 14.86 2.37
C SER A 267 -4.47 16.03 2.03
N SER A 268 -5.67 15.73 1.53
CA SER A 268 -6.74 16.69 1.29
C SER A 268 -8.07 15.97 1.44
N ASN A 269 -9.05 16.66 2.01
CA ASN A 269 -10.44 16.20 2.08
C ASN A 269 -11.37 16.99 1.16
N TYR A 270 -10.80 17.80 0.29
CA TYR A 270 -11.50 18.69 -0.62
C TYR A 270 -10.85 18.74 -1.99
N ILE A 271 -11.68 18.71 -3.03
CA ILE A 271 -11.26 18.96 -4.42
C ILE A 271 -12.39 19.57 -5.24
N GLU A 272 -12.03 20.44 -6.18
CA GLU A 272 -12.99 21.01 -7.12
C GLU A 272 -13.04 20.15 -8.39
N HIS A 273 -14.22 19.59 -8.68
CA HIS A 273 -14.47 18.84 -9.90
C HIS A 273 -15.01 19.76 -11.00
N ARG A 274 -14.60 19.49 -12.22
CA ARG A 274 -15.00 20.30 -13.39
C ARG A 274 -16.51 20.27 -13.67
N ASN A 275 -17.16 19.13 -13.46
CA ASN A 275 -18.52 18.84 -13.88
C ASN A 275 -19.50 18.70 -12.72
N SER A 276 -19.06 18.92 -11.51
CA SER A 276 -19.89 18.88 -10.31
C SER A 276 -19.51 20.00 -9.36
N SER A 277 -20.36 20.27 -8.40
CA SER A 277 -20.01 21.10 -7.26
C SER A 277 -18.84 20.48 -6.51
N MET A 278 -18.12 21.31 -5.75
CA MET A 278 -17.01 20.93 -4.89
C MET A 278 -17.31 19.64 -4.12
N TYR A 279 -16.40 18.67 -4.21
CA TYR A 279 -16.48 17.44 -3.44
C TYR A 279 -15.71 17.62 -2.12
N ASN A 280 -16.41 17.39 -1.02
CA ASN A 280 -15.83 17.48 0.32
C ASN A 280 -16.12 16.17 1.06
N GLN A 281 -15.05 15.48 1.46
CA GLN A 281 -15.12 14.30 2.33
C GLN A 281 -15.04 14.73 3.78
N SER A 282 -16.13 15.21 4.34
CA SER A 282 -16.20 15.69 5.73
C SER A 282 -15.88 14.63 6.78
N TYR A 283 -15.92 13.34 6.41
CA TYR A 283 -15.55 12.22 7.28
C TYR A 283 -14.03 11.98 7.33
N GLN A 284 -13.26 12.55 6.39
CA GLN A 284 -11.81 12.48 6.36
C GLN A 284 -11.20 13.72 7.00
N THR A 285 -10.31 13.54 7.95
CA THR A 285 -9.56 14.64 8.59
C THR A 285 -8.17 14.74 8.00
N VAL A 286 -7.80 15.91 7.51
CA VAL A 286 -6.46 16.16 6.94
C VAL A 286 -5.39 15.80 7.97
N ASP A 287 -4.32 15.18 7.49
CA ASP A 287 -3.20 14.65 8.25
C ASP A 287 -3.48 13.38 9.07
N GLN A 288 -4.74 12.94 9.21
CA GLN A 288 -5.06 11.64 9.79
C GLN A 288 -4.91 10.49 8.80
N LEU A 289 -4.76 9.28 9.32
CA LEU A 289 -4.89 8.05 8.53
C LEU A 289 -6.27 8.07 7.86
N ALA A 290 -6.34 7.71 6.59
CA ALA A 290 -7.61 7.56 5.91
C ALA A 290 -8.40 6.41 6.56
N THR A 291 -9.69 6.60 6.81
CA THR A 291 -10.50 5.66 7.60
C THR A 291 -10.53 4.25 7.01
N PHE A 292 -10.41 4.16 5.70
CA PHE A 292 -10.38 2.89 4.97
C PHE A 292 -9.01 2.18 4.99
N SER A 293 -7.91 2.87 5.35
CA SER A 293 -6.55 2.33 5.17
C SER A 293 -6.30 1.08 5.98
N SER A 294 -6.27 -0.07 5.33
CA SER A 294 -5.96 -1.36 5.96
C SER A 294 -4.64 -1.32 6.73
N HIS A 295 -4.58 -2.06 7.81
CA HIS A 295 -3.45 -2.08 8.72
C HIS A 295 -3.17 -3.47 9.28
N GLY A 296 -1.97 -3.62 9.84
CA GLY A 296 -1.50 -4.84 10.46
C GLY A 296 -1.98 -5.06 11.89
N PRO A 297 -1.33 -5.99 12.58
CA PRO A 297 -0.17 -6.75 12.13
C PRO A 297 -0.51 -7.75 11.02
N THR A 298 0.49 -8.30 10.32
CA THR A 298 0.29 -9.52 9.53
C THR A 298 -0.07 -10.69 10.43
N ALA A 299 -0.57 -11.80 9.87
CA ALA A 299 -0.99 -12.95 10.66
C ALA A 299 0.14 -13.56 11.52
N ASP A 300 1.40 -13.40 11.08
CA ASP A 300 2.62 -13.79 11.81
C ASP A 300 3.17 -12.69 12.75
N GLY A 301 2.45 -11.56 12.89
CA GLY A 301 2.76 -10.49 13.84
C GLY A 301 3.76 -9.44 13.36
N ARG A 302 4.18 -9.44 12.09
CA ARG A 302 5.05 -8.38 11.55
C ARG A 302 4.29 -7.06 11.43
N MET A 303 5.01 -5.98 11.67
CA MET A 303 4.51 -4.63 11.45
C MET A 303 4.31 -4.38 9.93
N LYS A 304 3.10 -4.01 9.57
CA LYS A 304 2.68 -3.51 8.27
C LYS A 304 1.55 -2.49 8.47
N PRO A 305 1.38 -1.51 7.54
CA PRO A 305 2.20 -1.22 6.36
C PRO A 305 3.62 -0.80 6.72
N ASP A 306 4.52 -0.63 5.73
CA ASP A 306 5.87 -0.11 5.99
C ASP A 306 5.87 1.41 6.16
N ILE A 307 4.99 2.12 5.43
CA ILE A 307 4.92 3.58 5.38
C ILE A 307 3.50 4.04 5.02
N ALA A 308 3.14 5.24 5.39
CA ALA A 308 1.91 5.89 4.92
C ALA A 308 2.23 7.04 3.94
N ALA A 309 1.40 7.20 2.92
CA ALA A 309 1.52 8.25 1.92
C ALA A 309 0.15 8.91 1.62
N PRO A 310 0.12 10.07 0.94
CA PRO A 310 -1.13 10.69 0.50
C PRO A 310 -2.01 9.73 -0.30
N GLY A 311 -3.25 9.49 0.15
CA GLY A 311 -4.14 8.53 -0.49
C GLY A 311 -5.57 9.02 -0.69
N THR A 312 -5.88 10.27 -0.35
CA THR A 312 -7.19 10.88 -0.58
C THR A 312 -7.11 12.07 -1.53
N MET A 313 -8.10 12.24 -2.39
CA MET A 313 -8.15 13.30 -3.40
C MET A 313 -6.91 13.36 -4.30
N ILE A 314 -6.36 12.19 -4.63
CA ILE A 314 -5.17 12.09 -5.49
C ILE A 314 -5.58 12.21 -6.94
N VAL A 315 -4.98 13.18 -7.62
CA VAL A 315 -5.27 13.45 -9.04
C VAL A 315 -4.29 12.70 -9.93
N SER A 316 -4.84 12.00 -10.92
CA SER A 316 -4.06 11.30 -11.93
C SER A 316 -4.78 11.27 -13.29
N SER A 317 -4.10 10.77 -14.33
CA SER A 317 -4.68 10.61 -15.65
C SER A 317 -5.73 9.48 -15.66
N TYR A 318 -6.86 9.75 -16.28
CA TYR A 318 -7.91 8.76 -16.54
C TYR A 318 -7.83 8.22 -17.96
N ASN A 319 -8.24 6.98 -18.13
CA ASN A 319 -8.43 6.41 -19.46
C ASN A 319 -9.57 7.15 -20.18
N SER A 320 -9.29 7.74 -21.34
CA SER A 320 -10.24 8.52 -22.10
C SER A 320 -11.48 7.72 -22.52
N SER A 321 -11.35 6.41 -22.73
CA SER A 321 -12.51 5.56 -23.08
C SER A 321 -13.45 5.31 -21.90
N THR A 322 -12.96 5.36 -20.67
CA THR A 322 -13.77 5.18 -19.43
C THR A 322 -14.41 6.47 -18.97
N CYS A 323 -13.85 7.64 -19.33
CA CYS A 323 -14.37 8.96 -19.00
C CYS A 323 -15.42 9.47 -20.00
N SER A 324 -16.03 8.60 -20.81
CA SER A 324 -17.16 8.99 -21.66
C SER A 324 -18.36 9.37 -20.79
N THR A 325 -19.20 10.28 -21.28
CA THR A 325 -20.44 10.74 -20.60
C THR A 325 -21.44 9.63 -20.26
N SER A 326 -21.23 8.42 -20.79
CA SER A 326 -22.01 7.22 -20.49
C SER A 326 -21.66 6.52 -19.18
N ARG A 327 -20.53 6.87 -18.56
CA ARG A 327 -20.11 6.37 -17.22
C ARG A 327 -19.99 7.55 -16.25
N SER A 328 -21.11 7.88 -15.62
CA SER A 328 -21.26 9.05 -14.75
C SER A 328 -20.25 9.13 -13.62
N ASP A 329 -19.84 8.00 -13.05
CA ASP A 329 -19.01 7.97 -11.85
C ASP A 329 -17.59 8.52 -12.09
N TYR A 330 -16.90 8.04 -13.12
CA TYR A 330 -15.56 8.56 -13.46
C TYR A 330 -15.62 9.98 -14.01
N TYR A 331 -16.65 10.32 -14.79
CA TYR A 331 -16.80 11.65 -15.35
C TYR A 331 -17.11 12.71 -14.27
N ALA A 332 -17.82 12.31 -13.22
CA ALA A 332 -18.14 13.20 -12.11
C ALA A 332 -16.90 13.63 -11.31
N THR A 333 -15.85 12.78 -11.26
CA THR A 333 -14.61 13.07 -10.53
C THR A 333 -13.51 13.73 -11.37
N VAL A 334 -13.82 14.11 -12.64
CA VAL A 334 -12.87 14.80 -13.51
C VAL A 334 -12.57 16.21 -12.98
N VAL A 335 -11.30 16.50 -12.79
CA VAL A 335 -10.78 17.81 -12.36
C VAL A 335 -10.20 18.61 -13.53
N GLY A 336 -9.71 17.95 -14.57
CA GLY A 336 -9.14 18.57 -15.76
C GLY A 336 -9.42 17.78 -17.03
N GLN A 337 -9.59 18.50 -18.15
CA GLN A 337 -9.75 17.92 -19.49
C GLN A 337 -8.91 18.72 -20.47
N TYR A 338 -8.15 18.02 -21.28
CA TYR A 338 -7.25 18.60 -22.29
C TYR A 338 -7.54 17.95 -23.63
N ASN A 339 -7.66 18.77 -24.69
CA ASN A 339 -7.83 18.29 -26.06
C ASN A 339 -6.49 18.35 -26.79
N VAL A 340 -6.02 17.23 -27.27
CA VAL A 340 -4.81 17.13 -28.08
C VAL A 340 -5.16 16.45 -29.40
N ASN A 341 -5.01 17.14 -30.50
CA ASN A 341 -5.30 16.65 -31.85
C ASN A 341 -6.70 16.01 -31.99
N GLY A 342 -7.72 16.59 -31.36
CA GLY A 342 -9.08 16.09 -31.41
C GLY A 342 -9.42 14.98 -30.39
N THR A 343 -8.44 14.48 -29.62
CA THR A 343 -8.64 13.50 -28.57
C THR A 343 -8.69 14.19 -27.20
N ASN A 344 -9.71 13.87 -26.40
CA ASN A 344 -9.81 14.37 -25.04
C ASN A 344 -9.04 13.46 -24.08
N TYR A 345 -8.21 14.08 -23.25
CA TYR A 345 -7.50 13.45 -22.13
C TYR A 345 -8.03 14.03 -20.83
N TYR A 346 -8.15 13.19 -19.81
CA TYR A 346 -8.80 13.55 -18.57
C TYR A 346 -7.86 13.34 -17.38
N TYR A 347 -7.94 14.23 -16.40
CA TYR A 347 -7.41 14.04 -15.06
C TYR A 347 -8.56 13.97 -14.08
N GLY A 348 -8.54 12.99 -13.20
CA GLY A 348 -9.58 12.81 -12.21
C GLY A 348 -9.02 12.49 -10.85
N SER A 349 -9.82 12.68 -9.82
CA SER A 349 -9.45 12.40 -8.43
C SER A 349 -9.97 11.04 -7.99
N MET A 350 -9.12 10.32 -7.26
CA MET A 350 -9.46 9.05 -6.60
C MET A 350 -8.90 9.02 -5.19
N GLU A 351 -9.37 8.07 -4.40
CA GLU A 351 -8.85 7.73 -3.07
C GLU A 351 -8.60 6.24 -2.94
N GLY A 352 -7.74 5.88 -2.02
CA GLY A 352 -7.36 4.50 -1.73
C GLY A 352 -5.87 4.35 -1.43
N THR A 353 -5.51 3.26 -0.79
CA THR A 353 -4.11 2.84 -0.69
C THR A 353 -3.49 2.57 -2.06
N SER A 354 -4.35 2.24 -3.06
CA SER A 354 -3.99 2.15 -4.47
C SER A 354 -3.47 3.47 -5.06
N MET A 355 -3.82 4.62 -4.47
CA MET A 355 -3.34 5.96 -4.84
C MET A 355 -2.12 6.36 -4.01
N ALA A 356 -2.00 5.87 -2.78
CA ALA A 356 -0.84 6.08 -1.92
C ALA A 356 0.40 5.32 -2.41
N ALA A 357 0.23 4.07 -2.83
CA ALA A 357 1.33 3.23 -3.32
C ALA A 357 2.13 3.87 -4.47
N PRO A 358 1.53 4.41 -5.55
CA PRO A 358 2.28 5.06 -6.63
C PRO A 358 2.99 6.35 -6.20
N VAL A 359 2.54 7.04 -5.14
CA VAL A 359 3.30 8.17 -4.57
C VAL A 359 4.63 7.66 -4.01
N VAL A 360 4.60 6.59 -3.22
CA VAL A 360 5.82 5.95 -2.68
C VAL A 360 6.67 5.40 -3.81
N THR A 361 6.07 4.75 -4.81
CA THR A 361 6.79 4.24 -6.00
C THR A 361 7.58 5.35 -6.69
N GLY A 362 6.97 6.52 -6.89
CA GLY A 362 7.64 7.68 -7.46
C GLY A 362 8.78 8.21 -6.57
N VAL A 363 8.59 8.24 -5.25
CA VAL A 363 9.64 8.62 -4.30
C VAL A 363 10.81 7.64 -4.37
N LEU A 364 10.54 6.33 -4.36
CA LEU A 364 11.60 5.31 -4.46
C LEU A 364 12.32 5.35 -5.80
N ALA A 365 11.63 5.70 -6.90
CA ALA A 365 12.29 5.92 -8.18
C ALA A 365 13.32 7.07 -8.12
N THR A 366 13.03 8.15 -7.39
CA THR A 366 14.00 9.24 -7.17
C THR A 366 15.15 8.81 -6.25
N TRP A 367 14.88 7.99 -5.24
CA TRP A 367 15.93 7.45 -4.38
C TRP A 367 16.83 6.44 -5.12
N LEU A 368 16.25 5.61 -5.99
CA LEU A 368 17.00 4.72 -6.87
C LEU A 368 17.89 5.47 -7.88
N GLN A 369 17.48 6.67 -8.32
CA GLN A 369 18.35 7.52 -9.13
C GLN A 369 19.60 7.96 -8.34
N ALA A 370 19.44 8.27 -7.06
CA ALA A 370 20.54 8.64 -6.18
C ALA A 370 21.38 7.43 -5.73
N ARG A 371 20.72 6.29 -5.48
CA ARG A 371 21.34 5.04 -5.08
C ARG A 371 20.75 3.84 -5.83
N PRO A 372 21.32 3.51 -6.99
CA PRO A 372 20.76 2.46 -7.88
C PRO A 372 20.72 1.06 -7.28
N THR A 373 21.43 0.80 -6.20
CA THR A 373 21.55 -0.51 -5.54
C THR A 373 20.70 -0.64 -4.27
N LEU A 374 19.76 0.29 -4.01
CA LEU A 374 18.87 0.20 -2.85
C LEU A 374 18.14 -1.16 -2.82
N THR A 375 18.16 -1.79 -1.64
CA THR A 375 17.39 -3.00 -1.35
C THR A 375 16.10 -2.67 -0.58
N PRO A 376 15.10 -3.58 -0.53
CA PRO A 376 13.90 -3.37 0.28
C PRO A 376 14.21 -3.13 1.76
N GLU A 377 15.23 -3.79 2.31
CA GLU A 377 15.67 -3.65 3.70
C GLU A 377 16.22 -2.24 3.95
N GLN A 378 17.06 -1.74 3.05
CA GLN A 378 17.59 -0.38 3.11
C GLN A 378 16.50 0.68 2.95
N VAL A 379 15.50 0.43 2.11
CA VAL A 379 14.33 1.33 2.00
C VAL A 379 13.60 1.46 3.34
N ARG A 380 13.39 0.35 4.07
CA ARG A 380 12.80 0.38 5.41
C ARG A 380 13.67 1.14 6.41
N GLU A 381 14.99 0.97 6.32
CA GLU A 381 15.92 1.76 7.13
C GLU A 381 15.76 3.26 6.85
N VAL A 382 15.68 3.66 5.57
CA VAL A 382 15.43 5.05 5.19
C VAL A 382 14.11 5.54 5.77
N PHE A 383 13.02 4.76 5.70
CA PHE A 383 11.76 5.13 6.33
C PHE A 383 11.90 5.34 7.84
N ALA A 384 12.54 4.40 8.54
CA ALA A 384 12.75 4.51 9.99
C ALA A 384 13.52 5.78 10.40
N LYS A 385 14.40 6.27 9.54
CA LYS A 385 15.26 7.43 9.79
C LYS A 385 14.67 8.76 9.30
N SER A 386 13.81 8.74 8.30
CA SER A 386 13.37 9.95 7.62
C SER A 386 11.87 10.21 7.66
N ALA A 387 11.03 9.22 7.97
CA ALA A 387 9.58 9.42 7.96
C ALA A 387 9.14 10.51 8.94
N LYS A 388 8.15 11.29 8.52
CA LYS A 388 7.55 12.33 9.34
C LYS A 388 6.59 11.74 10.36
N THR A 389 6.68 12.24 11.58
CA THR A 389 5.73 11.95 12.66
C THR A 389 5.12 13.25 13.16
N ASP A 390 3.87 13.20 13.61
CA ASP A 390 3.13 14.34 14.14
C ASP A 390 2.16 13.90 15.26
N SER A 391 1.23 14.77 15.64
CA SER A 391 0.24 14.48 16.68
C SER A 391 -0.71 13.34 16.31
N TYR A 392 -0.92 13.04 15.03
CA TYR A 392 -1.79 11.96 14.57
C TYR A 392 -1.07 10.63 14.47
N THR A 393 0.19 10.63 14.06
CA THR A 393 1.01 9.40 14.05
C THR A 393 1.40 8.96 15.46
N GLY A 394 1.50 9.93 16.39
CA GLY A 394 2.03 9.70 17.73
C GLY A 394 3.56 9.53 17.75
N SER A 395 4.08 9.04 18.88
CA SER A 395 5.52 8.90 19.13
C SER A 395 6.07 7.59 18.57
N ILE A 396 6.13 7.46 17.26
CA ILE A 396 6.57 6.26 16.53
C ILE A 396 7.87 6.45 15.75
N ALA A 397 8.57 7.56 15.93
CA ALA A 397 9.79 7.85 15.19
C ALA A 397 10.83 6.73 15.35
N GLY A 398 11.22 6.11 14.23
CA GLY A 398 12.18 5.00 14.17
C GLY A 398 11.66 3.64 14.61
N THR A 399 10.50 3.55 15.27
CA THR A 399 9.92 2.27 15.72
C THR A 399 8.72 1.83 14.89
N GLY A 400 7.91 2.78 14.41
CA GLY A 400 6.70 2.50 13.68
C GLY A 400 5.56 1.93 14.53
N ASN A 401 4.43 1.65 13.87
CA ASN A 401 3.30 0.89 14.39
C ASN A 401 2.51 0.24 13.25
N ASN A 402 1.52 -0.60 13.59
CA ASN A 402 0.73 -1.36 12.61
C ASN A 402 -0.24 -0.51 11.77
N GLN A 403 -0.44 0.76 12.05
CA GLN A 403 -1.35 1.64 11.31
C GLN A 403 -0.60 2.55 10.33
N TRP A 404 0.51 3.13 10.77
CA TRP A 404 1.27 4.12 10.04
C TRP A 404 2.57 3.59 9.41
N GLY A 405 2.97 2.36 9.75
CA GLY A 405 4.33 1.92 9.50
C GLY A 405 5.30 2.83 10.24
N TYR A 406 6.37 3.24 9.59
CA TYR A 406 7.32 4.18 10.17
C TYR A 406 6.83 5.64 10.24
N GLY A 407 5.65 5.94 9.67
CA GLY A 407 5.05 7.27 9.66
C GLY A 407 4.64 7.75 8.26
N LYS A 408 4.61 9.05 8.05
CA LYS A 408 4.32 9.68 6.74
C LYS A 408 5.58 9.77 5.91
N ILE A 409 5.52 9.42 4.63
CA ILE A 409 6.67 9.47 3.73
C ILE A 409 7.27 10.88 3.65
N ASP A 410 8.59 10.98 3.77
CA ASP A 410 9.35 12.21 3.52
C ASP A 410 10.35 11.99 2.38
N ALA A 411 9.95 12.40 1.18
CA ALA A 411 10.76 12.21 -0.02
C ALA A 411 12.11 12.92 0.06
N TYR A 412 12.16 14.11 0.65
CA TYR A 412 13.36 14.91 0.73
C TYR A 412 14.35 14.37 1.77
N ASN A 413 13.90 14.18 3.02
CA ASN A 413 14.79 13.68 4.06
C ASN A 413 15.26 12.25 3.76
N GLY A 414 14.40 11.41 3.14
CA GLY A 414 14.81 10.09 2.68
C GLY A 414 15.87 10.14 1.58
N LEU A 415 15.75 11.07 0.62
CA LEU A 415 16.78 11.28 -0.40
C LEU A 415 18.10 11.73 0.23
N VAL A 416 18.07 12.67 1.17
CA VAL A 416 19.25 13.15 1.90
C VAL A 416 19.92 11.99 2.65
N TYR A 417 19.14 11.13 3.31
CA TYR A 417 19.66 9.95 3.99
C TYR A 417 20.32 8.98 3.02
N CYS A 418 19.69 8.69 1.88
CA CYS A 418 20.27 7.84 0.85
C CYS A 418 21.63 8.35 0.34
N LEU A 419 21.78 9.66 0.23
CA LEU A 419 23.01 10.27 -0.28
C LEU A 419 24.12 10.30 0.78
N ASN A 420 23.80 10.59 2.03
CA ASN A 420 24.79 10.80 3.08
C ASN A 420 25.18 9.49 3.77
N GLU A 421 24.22 8.81 4.36
CA GLU A 421 24.47 7.68 5.24
C GLU A 421 24.75 6.37 4.47
N LEU A 422 23.99 6.12 3.43
CA LEU A 422 24.17 4.91 2.64
C LEU A 422 25.33 5.00 1.64
N SER A 423 25.83 6.19 1.32
CA SER A 423 26.97 6.35 0.41
C SER A 423 28.34 6.20 1.08
N GLY A 424 28.39 6.03 2.40
CA GLY A 424 29.65 5.88 3.14
C GLY A 424 30.48 7.17 3.21
N ILE A 425 29.85 8.32 2.97
CA ILE A 425 30.46 9.61 3.27
C ILE A 425 30.30 9.83 4.78
N GLU A 426 31.31 9.45 5.56
CA GLU A 426 31.37 9.80 6.98
C GLU A 426 31.43 11.32 7.10
N GLU A 427 30.42 11.93 7.74
CA GLU A 427 30.58 13.29 8.25
C GLU A 427 31.62 13.27 9.37
N THR A 428 32.84 13.59 9.03
CA THR A 428 33.88 13.86 10.04
C THR A 428 33.65 15.24 10.64
N GLY A 429 32.77 15.32 11.65
CA GLY A 429 32.56 16.54 12.42
C GLY A 429 31.11 16.70 12.92
N ALA A 430 30.93 17.31 14.09
CA ALA A 430 29.62 17.60 14.65
C ALA A 430 28.74 18.38 13.66
N PRO A 431 27.41 18.11 13.56
CA PRO A 431 26.55 18.71 12.56
C PRO A 431 26.38 20.22 12.80
N THR A 432 27.27 21.00 12.22
CA THR A 432 27.03 22.42 12.02
C THR A 432 26.05 22.54 10.86
N ARG A 433 24.77 22.74 11.15
CA ARG A 433 23.76 22.96 10.11
C ARG A 433 24.08 24.24 9.35
N SER A 434 24.84 24.10 8.28
CA SER A 434 24.92 25.11 7.24
C SER A 434 23.58 25.11 6.50
N MET A 435 22.98 26.26 6.30
CA MET A 435 21.69 26.38 5.63
C MET A 435 21.86 27.09 4.30
N ALA A 436 21.28 26.54 3.25
CA ALA A 436 21.13 27.20 1.97
C ALA A 436 19.66 27.55 1.73
N TYR A 437 19.37 28.80 1.38
CA TYR A 437 17.99 29.25 1.13
C TYR A 437 17.95 30.42 0.13
N PRO A 438 16.83 30.66 -0.58
CA PRO A 438 15.65 29.80 -0.57
C PRO A 438 15.92 28.42 -1.20
N ASN A 439 15.15 27.43 -0.81
CA ASN A 439 15.14 26.11 -1.45
C ASN A 439 13.66 25.68 -1.63
N PRO A 440 13.15 25.60 -2.88
CA PRO A 440 13.86 25.79 -4.15
C PRO A 440 14.38 27.22 -4.40
N ALA A 441 15.51 27.31 -5.11
CA ALA A 441 16.10 28.56 -5.56
C ALA A 441 15.97 28.75 -7.08
N ALA A 442 15.79 29.96 -7.56
CA ALA A 442 15.66 30.27 -8.98
C ALA A 442 16.97 30.77 -9.60
N GLU A 443 17.42 31.99 -9.22
CA GLU A 443 18.58 32.65 -9.80
C GLU A 443 19.78 32.71 -8.86
N SER A 444 19.49 32.66 -7.56
CA SER A 444 20.51 32.73 -6.50
C SER A 444 20.02 32.02 -5.24
N CYS A 445 20.96 31.60 -4.42
CA CYS A 445 20.70 31.18 -3.05
C CYS A 445 21.74 31.81 -2.11
N TYR A 446 21.47 31.72 -0.82
CA TYR A 446 22.38 32.15 0.23
C TYR A 446 22.81 30.97 1.04
N PHE A 447 24.03 30.97 1.54
CA PHE A 447 24.48 30.07 2.56
C PHE A 447 24.99 30.79 3.79
N VAL A 448 24.90 30.17 4.95
CA VAL A 448 25.38 30.68 6.23
C VAL A 448 26.13 29.57 6.93
N LEU A 449 27.35 29.87 7.42
CA LEU A 449 28.10 28.99 8.30
C LEU A 449 27.94 29.45 9.76
N ARG A 450 28.03 28.49 10.69
CA ARG A 450 27.94 28.80 12.13
C ARG A 450 29.28 29.02 12.81
N SER A 451 30.35 28.74 12.13
CA SER A 451 31.74 28.96 12.59
C SER A 451 32.50 29.81 11.56
N ASP A 452 33.46 30.57 12.04
CA ASP A 452 34.45 31.18 11.16
C ASP A 452 35.28 30.09 10.50
N ASP A 453 35.45 30.17 9.19
CA ASP A 453 36.27 29.19 8.48
C ASP A 453 37.06 29.86 7.37
N GLN A 454 38.27 29.39 7.13
CA GLN A 454 39.17 29.89 6.10
C GLN A 454 39.24 28.92 4.93
N GLN A 455 39.26 29.50 3.71
CA GLN A 455 39.34 28.73 2.46
C GLN A 455 38.11 27.80 2.22
N VAL A 456 36.92 28.26 2.60
CA VAL A 456 35.67 27.53 2.32
C VAL A 456 35.43 27.46 0.83
N THR A 457 35.10 26.28 0.34
CA THR A 457 34.66 26.05 -1.04
C THR A 457 33.21 25.60 -1.04
N VAL A 458 32.35 26.35 -1.76
CA VAL A 458 30.95 25.95 -1.95
C VAL A 458 30.76 25.53 -3.40
N ALA A 459 30.35 24.30 -3.61
CA ALA A 459 30.16 23.74 -4.94
C ALA A 459 28.85 22.97 -5.07
N LEU A 460 28.28 22.97 -6.27
CA LEU A 460 27.13 22.14 -6.63
C LEU A 460 27.59 20.85 -7.29
N TYR A 461 26.93 19.79 -6.89
CA TYR A 461 27.10 18.45 -7.44
C TYR A 461 25.77 17.94 -7.99
N SER A 462 25.80 17.26 -9.09
CA SER A 462 24.67 16.47 -9.58
C SER A 462 24.45 15.23 -8.70
N LEU A 463 23.26 14.63 -8.77
CA LEU A 463 22.92 13.44 -7.97
C LEU A 463 23.82 12.23 -8.21
N ASN A 464 24.54 12.17 -9.33
CA ASN A 464 25.55 11.14 -9.61
C ASN A 464 26.95 11.48 -9.09
N GLY A 465 27.08 12.55 -8.27
CA GLY A 465 28.33 12.97 -7.63
C GLY A 465 29.28 13.77 -8.52
N ALA A 466 28.90 14.10 -9.76
CA ALA A 466 29.73 14.95 -10.61
C ALA A 466 29.62 16.43 -10.18
N GLN A 467 30.75 17.11 -10.01
CA GLN A 467 30.76 18.55 -9.72
C GLN A 467 30.26 19.33 -10.95
N VAL A 468 29.21 20.12 -10.74
CA VAL A 468 28.54 20.92 -11.77
C VAL A 468 29.11 22.33 -11.84
N LEU A 469 29.28 22.97 -10.68
CA LEU A 469 29.74 24.34 -10.60
C LEU A 469 30.39 24.62 -9.23
N ASN A 470 31.47 25.41 -9.24
CA ASN A 470 32.03 25.99 -8.02
C ASN A 470 31.37 27.35 -7.81
N LEU A 471 30.63 27.51 -6.71
CA LEU A 471 29.82 28.68 -6.42
C LEU A 471 30.58 29.76 -5.64
N TYR A 472 31.52 29.33 -4.77
CA TYR A 472 32.26 30.21 -3.89
C TYR A 472 33.60 29.60 -3.47
N ALA A 473 34.61 30.40 -3.34
CA ALA A 473 35.87 30.03 -2.70
C ALA A 473 36.42 31.27 -1.95
N GLY A 474 36.68 31.12 -0.66
CA GLY A 474 37.18 32.23 0.19
C GLY A 474 36.87 32.01 1.67
N ASP A 475 37.18 33.02 2.48
CA ASP A 475 36.94 32.98 3.91
C ASP A 475 35.50 33.39 4.22
N VAL A 476 34.90 32.76 5.24
CA VAL A 476 33.54 33.04 5.72
C VAL A 476 33.55 33.25 7.23
N VAL A 477 32.84 34.28 7.68
CA VAL A 477 32.64 34.60 9.09
C VAL A 477 31.33 33.97 9.58
N ALA A 478 31.33 33.45 10.80
CA ALA A 478 30.15 32.81 11.40
C ALA A 478 28.92 33.73 11.37
N GLY A 479 27.81 33.24 10.90
CA GLY A 479 26.53 33.94 10.79
C GLY A 479 26.47 34.94 9.61
N GLU A 480 27.53 35.07 8.83
CA GLU A 480 27.51 35.88 7.61
C GLU A 480 26.74 35.20 6.50
N GLN A 481 25.80 35.92 5.91
CA GLN A 481 25.01 35.43 4.77
C GLN A 481 25.76 35.74 3.47
N ARG A 482 26.13 34.69 2.74
CA ARG A 482 26.80 34.79 1.45
C ARG A 482 25.86 34.41 0.32
N ALA A 483 25.70 35.32 -0.65
CA ALA A 483 24.94 35.05 -1.87
C ALA A 483 25.80 34.30 -2.89
N VAL A 484 25.22 33.31 -3.53
CA VAL A 484 25.81 32.57 -4.66
C VAL A 484 24.84 32.56 -5.83
N SER A 485 25.37 32.76 -7.03
CA SER A 485 24.57 32.77 -8.27
C SER A 485 24.38 31.35 -8.81
N LEU A 486 23.18 31.05 -9.24
CA LEU A 486 22.80 29.82 -9.91
C LEU A 486 22.62 30.02 -11.43
N HIS A 487 23.06 31.19 -11.94
CA HIS A 487 22.91 31.51 -13.35
C HIS A 487 23.61 30.47 -14.25
N GLY A 488 22.91 30.01 -15.27
CA GLY A 488 23.42 28.99 -16.21
C GLY A 488 23.32 27.54 -15.75
N ILE A 489 22.71 27.30 -14.59
CA ILE A 489 22.43 25.95 -14.10
C ILE A 489 21.06 25.51 -14.63
N ALA A 490 20.99 24.33 -15.22
CA ALA A 490 19.71 23.76 -15.67
C ALA A 490 18.79 23.52 -14.47
N PRO A 491 17.46 23.66 -14.61
CA PRO A 491 16.54 23.25 -13.57
C PRO A 491 16.75 21.78 -13.16
N GLY A 492 16.86 21.53 -11.86
CA GLY A 492 17.11 20.17 -11.35
C GLY A 492 17.36 20.16 -9.85
N ILE A 493 17.62 18.96 -9.32
CA ILE A 493 18.03 18.74 -7.94
C ILE A 493 19.55 18.63 -7.91
N TYR A 494 20.17 19.39 -7.06
CA TYR A 494 21.62 19.44 -6.87
C TYR A 494 21.96 19.35 -5.39
N LEU A 495 23.14 18.84 -5.09
CA LEU A 495 23.73 18.85 -3.77
C LEU A 495 24.66 20.07 -3.68
N MET A 496 24.46 20.91 -2.68
CA MET A 496 25.41 21.95 -2.33
C MET A 496 26.35 21.40 -1.25
N ARG A 497 27.62 21.31 -1.57
CA ARG A 497 28.67 20.96 -0.62
C ARG A 497 29.40 22.26 -0.21
N ILE A 498 29.54 22.43 1.07
CA ILE A 498 30.30 23.51 1.69
C ILE A 498 31.51 22.92 2.39
#